data_3d9f3c772781122e87c0919b05d959bc
#
_entry.id   3d9f3c772781122e87c0919b05d959bc
#
_cell.length_a   1.000
_cell.length_b   1.000
_cell.length_c   1.000
_cell.angle_alpha   90.00
_cell.angle_beta   90.00
_cell.angle_gamma   90.00
#
_symmetry.space_group_name_H-M   'P 1'
#
loop_
_entity.id
_entity.type
_entity.pdbx_description
1 polymer ?
#
loop_
_entity_poly.entity_id
_entity_poly.type
_entity_poly.pdbx_seq_one_letter_code
_entity_poly.pdbx_strand_id
1 'polypeptide(L)'
;MAPVLVTGVTGFVGAHLAARLVELGREVRVLVRDPARLPDAGWVEHVEVVRGDATDAASLERALDGVSVAHYLLHAMSDGDDYAAADREMAQTFAAAAERAGVRRIVYLGGLRPPAGSEPTEHLASRDEVAQILLAGAVPAVVLRAGMVIGRGSASFDLMEVATRLLPVVVGPTWLRRHMQPVALDDLLHYLVAVTDLDDDVNRGFDVGGPDVMSYRELLEAHAHASGRRRPPALLFPVLLPHTFSLVVGTLAPGSSSLNAALVHSLSLDMVCTERDLETLVGPPVGGPTGVEEALRRANA
;
A
#
# COMPACT_ATOMS: atom_id res chain seq x y z
N MET A 1 -22.19 -13.32 -9.91
CA MET A 1 -21.11 -13.79 -8.98
C MET A 1 -21.33 -13.10 -7.65
N ALA A 2 -20.90 -13.66 -6.52
CA ALA A 2 -20.96 -12.95 -5.26
C ALA A 2 -20.04 -11.71 -5.32
N PRO A 3 -20.43 -10.57 -4.73
CA PRO A 3 -19.66 -9.34 -4.81
C PRO A 3 -18.32 -9.44 -4.10
N VAL A 4 -17.37 -8.62 -4.55
CA VAL A 4 -16.06 -8.39 -3.91
C VAL A 4 -16.16 -7.08 -3.13
N LEU A 5 -15.87 -7.12 -1.82
CA LEU A 5 -15.79 -5.90 -1.02
C LEU A 5 -14.40 -5.26 -1.16
N VAL A 6 -14.36 -3.98 -1.44
CA VAL A 6 -13.13 -3.17 -1.36
C VAL A 6 -13.30 -2.09 -0.30
N THR A 7 -12.48 -2.15 0.75
CA THR A 7 -12.39 -1.07 1.73
C THR A 7 -11.25 -0.11 1.37
N GLY A 8 -11.22 1.08 1.95
CA GLY A 8 -10.15 2.04 1.67
C GLY A 8 -10.16 2.65 0.26
N VAL A 9 -11.31 2.65 -0.42
CA VAL A 9 -11.47 3.16 -1.80
C VAL A 9 -11.31 4.66 -1.96
N THR A 10 -11.28 5.42 -0.88
CA THR A 10 -10.88 6.84 -0.90
C THR A 10 -9.38 7.04 -0.91
N GLY A 11 -8.62 5.96 -0.74
CA GLY A 11 -7.16 5.93 -0.84
C GLY A 11 -6.68 5.52 -2.23
N PHE A 12 -5.38 5.72 -2.47
CA PHE A 12 -4.75 5.51 -3.77
C PHE A 12 -4.95 4.08 -4.33
N VAL A 13 -4.51 3.05 -3.63
CA VAL A 13 -4.60 1.67 -4.13
C VAL A 13 -6.05 1.19 -4.20
N GLY A 14 -6.87 1.52 -3.19
CA GLY A 14 -8.27 1.07 -3.14
C GLY A 14 -9.11 1.61 -4.29
N ALA A 15 -8.93 2.89 -4.66
CA ALA A 15 -9.62 3.49 -5.80
C ALA A 15 -9.27 2.79 -7.13
N HIS A 16 -7.97 2.56 -7.36
CA HIS A 16 -7.51 1.90 -8.57
C HIS A 16 -7.91 0.42 -8.63
N LEU A 17 -7.92 -0.27 -7.48
CA LEU A 17 -8.38 -1.66 -7.41
C LEU A 17 -9.88 -1.76 -7.72
N ALA A 18 -10.70 -0.87 -7.14
CA ALA A 18 -12.14 -0.86 -7.43
C ALA A 18 -12.41 -0.62 -8.91
N ALA A 19 -11.74 0.38 -9.52
CA ALA A 19 -11.80 0.63 -10.95
C ALA A 19 -11.42 -0.61 -11.76
N ARG A 20 -10.31 -1.27 -11.42
CA ARG A 20 -9.82 -2.44 -12.12
C ARG A 20 -10.77 -3.63 -12.03
N LEU A 21 -11.36 -3.87 -10.87
CA LEU A 21 -12.35 -4.94 -10.68
C LEU A 21 -13.62 -4.68 -11.51
N VAL A 22 -14.10 -3.43 -11.56
CA VAL A 22 -15.24 -3.02 -12.41
C VAL A 22 -14.93 -3.23 -13.88
N GLU A 23 -13.74 -2.82 -14.37
CA GLU A 23 -13.30 -3.06 -15.75
C GLU A 23 -13.28 -4.55 -16.12
N LEU A 24 -12.99 -5.42 -15.16
CA LEU A 24 -13.01 -6.87 -15.32
C LEU A 24 -14.42 -7.48 -15.18
N GLY A 25 -15.47 -6.65 -15.08
CA GLY A 25 -16.86 -7.08 -14.96
C GLY A 25 -17.20 -7.75 -13.63
N ARG A 26 -16.44 -7.48 -12.56
CA ARG A 26 -16.75 -7.98 -11.21
C ARG A 26 -17.83 -7.14 -10.57
N GLU A 27 -18.69 -7.77 -9.80
CA GLU A 27 -19.58 -7.07 -8.89
C GLU A 27 -18.78 -6.55 -7.70
N VAL A 28 -18.72 -5.23 -7.56
CA VAL A 28 -17.89 -4.57 -6.54
C VAL A 28 -18.77 -3.83 -5.56
N ARG A 29 -18.54 -4.08 -4.27
CA ARG A 29 -19.12 -3.31 -3.16
C ARG A 29 -18.01 -2.53 -2.48
N VAL A 30 -18.30 -1.30 -2.06
CA VAL A 30 -17.33 -0.45 -1.36
C VAL A 30 -17.87 0.03 -0.04
N LEU A 31 -17.03 0.03 1.01
CA LEU A 31 -17.36 0.60 2.32
C LEU A 31 -16.70 1.96 2.47
N VAL A 32 -17.48 3.00 2.72
CA VAL A 32 -16.99 4.37 2.90
C VAL A 32 -17.73 5.07 4.05
N ARG A 33 -17.01 5.86 4.84
CA ARG A 33 -17.59 6.69 5.90
C ARG A 33 -18.44 7.82 5.33
N ASP A 34 -17.92 8.45 4.29
CA ASP A 34 -18.56 9.58 3.61
C ASP A 34 -18.50 9.36 2.10
N PRO A 35 -19.63 9.04 1.44
CA PRO A 35 -19.71 8.86 -0.01
C PRO A 35 -19.26 10.09 -0.82
N ALA A 36 -19.35 11.30 -0.25
CA ALA A 36 -18.91 12.53 -0.93
C ALA A 36 -17.37 12.58 -1.13
N ARG A 37 -16.63 11.71 -0.45
CA ARG A 37 -15.17 11.56 -0.60
C ARG A 37 -14.76 10.55 -1.67
N LEU A 38 -15.70 9.87 -2.31
CA LEU A 38 -15.40 9.04 -3.47
C LEU A 38 -14.88 9.94 -4.61
N PRO A 39 -13.92 9.46 -5.41
CA PRO A 39 -13.43 10.24 -6.54
C PRO A 39 -14.53 10.43 -7.59
N ASP A 40 -14.46 11.54 -8.32
CA ASP A 40 -15.29 11.76 -9.52
C ASP A 40 -14.71 10.92 -10.66
N ALA A 41 -15.13 9.65 -10.72
CA ALA A 41 -14.61 8.67 -11.67
C ALA A 41 -15.73 7.71 -12.09
N GLY A 42 -15.77 7.34 -13.37
CA GLY A 42 -16.84 6.56 -13.98
C GLY A 42 -17.11 5.20 -13.33
N TRP A 43 -16.11 4.58 -12.68
CA TRP A 43 -16.29 3.31 -11.99
C TRP A 43 -17.23 3.42 -10.76
N VAL A 44 -17.38 4.61 -10.18
CA VAL A 44 -18.23 4.82 -8.98
C VAL A 44 -19.70 4.55 -9.25
N GLU A 45 -20.15 4.77 -10.48
CA GLU A 45 -21.53 4.48 -10.91
C GLU A 45 -21.82 2.97 -11.06
N HIS A 46 -20.74 2.15 -11.06
CA HIS A 46 -20.80 0.71 -11.27
C HIS A 46 -20.53 -0.12 -10.02
N VAL A 47 -20.50 0.50 -8.84
CA VAL A 47 -20.27 -0.17 -7.57
C VAL A 47 -21.43 0.03 -6.60
N GLU A 48 -21.65 -0.95 -5.74
CA GLU A 48 -22.58 -0.80 -4.60
C GLU A 48 -21.87 -0.04 -3.47
N VAL A 49 -22.37 1.12 -3.11
CA VAL A 49 -21.81 1.95 -2.04
C VAL A 49 -22.51 1.69 -0.72
N VAL A 50 -21.80 1.12 0.25
CA VAL A 50 -22.28 0.98 1.63
C VAL A 50 -21.66 2.09 2.48
N ARG A 51 -22.52 2.95 3.05
CA ARG A 51 -22.08 3.94 4.04
C ARG A 51 -21.92 3.29 5.39
N GLY A 52 -20.71 3.41 5.98
CA GLY A 52 -20.41 2.86 7.29
C GLY A 52 -18.96 3.08 7.70
N ASP A 53 -18.69 2.75 8.96
CA ASP A 53 -17.35 2.81 9.55
C ASP A 53 -16.82 1.39 9.79
N ALA A 54 -15.55 1.15 9.49
CA ALA A 54 -14.90 -0.15 9.71
C ALA A 54 -14.62 -0.44 11.21
N THR A 55 -14.79 0.55 12.08
CA THR A 55 -14.77 0.36 13.54
C THR A 55 -16.14 -0.08 14.09
N ASP A 56 -17.21 0.05 13.29
CA ASP A 56 -18.56 -0.33 13.68
C ASP A 56 -18.93 -1.71 13.12
N ALA A 57 -19.13 -2.68 14.01
CA ALA A 57 -19.48 -4.05 13.64
C ALA A 57 -20.74 -4.15 12.79
N ALA A 58 -21.78 -3.33 13.08
CA ALA A 58 -23.03 -3.35 12.34
C ALA A 58 -22.85 -2.80 10.90
N SER A 59 -21.95 -1.83 10.70
CA SER A 59 -21.57 -1.36 9.37
C SER A 59 -20.85 -2.43 8.58
N LEU A 60 -19.93 -3.16 9.23
CA LEU A 60 -19.22 -4.26 8.60
C LEU A 60 -20.13 -5.43 8.24
N GLU A 61 -21.08 -5.79 9.11
CA GLU A 61 -22.07 -6.83 8.82
C GLU A 61 -22.86 -6.52 7.55
N ARG A 62 -23.35 -5.27 7.40
CA ARG A 62 -24.02 -4.86 6.17
C ARG A 62 -23.11 -4.87 4.93
N ALA A 63 -21.86 -4.42 5.10
CA ALA A 63 -20.93 -4.36 3.99
C ALA A 63 -20.46 -5.74 3.51
N LEU A 64 -20.37 -6.72 4.42
CA LEU A 64 -19.89 -8.06 4.15
C LEU A 64 -21.01 -9.05 3.80
N ASP A 65 -22.27 -8.68 3.92
CA ASP A 65 -23.42 -9.56 3.63
C ASP A 65 -23.35 -10.06 2.17
N GLY A 66 -23.27 -11.38 1.99
CA GLY A 66 -23.17 -12.04 0.70
C GLY A 66 -21.84 -11.83 -0.07
N VAL A 67 -20.84 -11.18 0.54
CA VAL A 67 -19.54 -10.96 -0.05
C VAL A 67 -18.71 -12.25 -0.04
N SER A 68 -18.08 -12.58 -1.17
CA SER A 68 -17.21 -13.75 -1.27
C SER A 68 -15.76 -13.45 -0.88
N VAL A 69 -15.22 -12.32 -1.30
CA VAL A 69 -13.83 -11.89 -1.02
C VAL A 69 -13.83 -10.45 -0.57
N ALA A 70 -13.05 -10.15 0.46
CA ALA A 70 -12.95 -8.81 1.02
C ALA A 70 -11.50 -8.30 0.98
N HIS A 71 -11.28 -7.20 0.25
CA HIS A 71 -10.01 -6.47 0.27
C HIS A 71 -9.99 -5.48 1.42
N TYR A 72 -9.14 -5.76 2.41
CA TYR A 72 -8.90 -4.90 3.56
C TYR A 72 -7.73 -3.96 3.26
N LEU A 73 -8.04 -2.73 2.81
CA LEU A 73 -7.05 -1.71 2.43
C LEU A 73 -7.14 -0.48 3.34
N LEU A 74 -7.46 -0.70 4.61
CA LEU A 74 -7.62 0.34 5.61
C LEU A 74 -6.34 0.54 6.43
N HIS A 75 -6.19 1.76 6.90
CA HIS A 75 -5.23 2.14 7.94
C HIS A 75 -5.83 3.25 8.81
N ALA A 76 -5.63 3.20 10.10
CA ALA A 76 -5.87 4.30 11.01
C ALA A 76 -4.71 5.29 10.92
N MET A 77 -4.70 6.12 9.87
CA MET A 77 -3.72 7.19 9.73
C MET A 77 -4.27 8.48 10.32
N SER A 78 -4.72 8.42 11.57
CA SER A 78 -5.18 9.59 12.32
C SER A 78 -3.98 10.35 12.90
N ASP A 79 -4.12 11.68 13.02
CA ASP A 79 -3.17 12.57 13.68
C ASP A 79 -3.16 12.36 15.20
N GLY A 80 -2.84 11.15 15.68
CA GLY A 80 -2.83 10.81 17.09
C GLY A 80 -1.79 9.74 17.42
N ASP A 81 -1.33 9.76 18.66
CA ASP A 81 -0.24 8.89 19.17
C ASP A 81 -0.63 7.40 19.31
N ASP A 82 -1.86 6.99 18.94
CA ASP A 82 -2.37 5.62 19.14
C ASP A 82 -2.98 4.97 17.89
N TYR A 83 -2.44 5.29 16.70
CA TYR A 83 -2.92 4.68 15.46
C TYR A 83 -2.74 3.15 15.43
N ALA A 84 -1.73 2.61 16.13
CA ALA A 84 -1.48 1.17 16.15
C ALA A 84 -2.58 0.41 16.90
N ALA A 85 -3.10 0.96 18.01
CA ALA A 85 -4.24 0.38 18.72
C ALA A 85 -5.52 0.45 17.87
N ALA A 86 -5.75 1.56 17.18
CA ALA A 86 -6.89 1.71 16.28
C ALA A 86 -6.83 0.75 15.09
N ASP A 87 -5.65 0.56 14.47
CA ASP A 87 -5.43 -0.42 13.40
C ASP A 87 -5.71 -1.86 13.90
N ARG A 88 -5.24 -2.19 15.10
CA ARG A 88 -5.48 -3.50 15.74
C ARG A 88 -6.96 -3.76 15.96
N GLU A 89 -7.67 -2.83 16.61
CA GLU A 89 -9.10 -2.95 16.90
C GLU A 89 -9.92 -3.09 15.62
N MET A 90 -9.62 -2.28 14.62
CA MET A 90 -10.29 -2.30 13.32
C MET A 90 -10.07 -3.64 12.60
N ALA A 91 -8.84 -4.18 12.62
CA ALA A 91 -8.54 -5.48 12.02
C ALA A 91 -9.24 -6.63 12.73
N GLN A 92 -9.31 -6.61 14.07
CA GLN A 92 -10.02 -7.62 14.85
C GLN A 92 -11.53 -7.58 14.58
N THR A 93 -12.11 -6.38 14.57
CA THR A 93 -13.54 -6.17 14.28
C THR A 93 -13.88 -6.65 12.88
N PHE A 94 -13.02 -6.33 11.89
CA PHE A 94 -13.19 -6.77 10.51
C PHE A 94 -13.09 -8.29 10.37
N ALA A 95 -12.07 -8.93 10.95
CA ALA A 95 -11.89 -10.39 10.89
C ALA A 95 -13.11 -11.13 11.47
N ALA A 96 -13.59 -10.68 12.64
CA ALA A 96 -14.76 -11.27 13.28
C ALA A 96 -16.05 -11.05 12.46
N ALA A 97 -16.22 -9.90 11.80
CA ALA A 97 -17.38 -9.65 10.94
C ALA A 97 -17.30 -10.50 9.66
N ALA A 98 -16.11 -10.65 9.07
CA ALA A 98 -15.90 -11.48 7.88
C ALA A 98 -16.19 -12.96 8.15
N GLU A 99 -15.80 -13.47 9.32
CA GLU A 99 -16.14 -14.84 9.77
C GLU A 99 -17.65 -15.03 9.87
N ARG A 100 -18.37 -14.12 10.56
CA ARG A 100 -19.84 -14.19 10.69
C ARG A 100 -20.59 -14.11 9.37
N ALA A 101 -20.06 -13.32 8.42
CA ALA A 101 -20.64 -13.18 7.09
C ALA A 101 -20.32 -14.35 6.15
N GLY A 102 -19.45 -15.28 6.55
CA GLY A 102 -19.02 -16.40 5.72
C GLY A 102 -18.16 -15.99 4.52
N VAL A 103 -17.39 -14.90 4.67
CA VAL A 103 -16.44 -14.47 3.65
C VAL A 103 -15.43 -15.60 3.40
N ARG A 104 -15.18 -15.91 2.15
CA ARG A 104 -14.28 -16.99 1.74
C ARG A 104 -12.81 -16.62 1.93
N ARG A 105 -12.45 -15.36 1.69
CA ARG A 105 -11.07 -14.86 1.75
C ARG A 105 -11.00 -13.39 2.11
N ILE A 106 -10.00 -13.05 2.90
CA ILE A 106 -9.56 -11.67 3.12
C ILE A 106 -8.26 -11.45 2.34
N VAL A 107 -8.16 -10.35 1.61
CA VAL A 107 -6.94 -9.88 0.96
C VAL A 107 -6.48 -8.60 1.64
N TYR A 108 -5.28 -8.59 2.16
CA TYR A 108 -4.70 -7.44 2.84
C TYR A 108 -3.44 -6.94 2.13
N LEU A 109 -3.30 -5.63 1.96
CA LEU A 109 -2.08 -5.00 1.49
C LEU A 109 -1.30 -4.43 2.69
N GLY A 110 -0.24 -5.12 3.06
CA GLY A 110 0.71 -4.72 4.11
C GLY A 110 1.98 -4.09 3.56
N GLY A 111 2.96 -3.84 4.45
CA GLY A 111 4.32 -3.44 4.10
C GLY A 111 5.28 -4.61 4.07
N LEU A 112 6.39 -4.49 3.33
CA LEU A 112 7.51 -5.44 3.41
C LEU A 112 8.03 -5.51 4.85
N ARG A 113 8.51 -6.67 5.24
CA ARG A 113 9.16 -6.85 6.54
C ARG A 113 10.59 -6.35 6.47
N PRO A 114 11.05 -5.63 7.49
CA PRO A 114 12.47 -5.29 7.58
C PRO A 114 13.34 -6.55 7.74
N PRO A 115 14.64 -6.48 7.40
CA PRO A 115 15.56 -7.60 7.56
C PRO A 115 15.56 -8.15 8.98
N ALA A 116 15.77 -9.46 9.13
CA ALA A 116 15.87 -10.12 10.43
C ALA A 116 16.93 -9.45 11.31
N GLY A 117 16.57 -9.16 12.56
CA GLY A 117 17.45 -8.47 13.51
C GLY A 117 17.40 -6.93 13.46
N SER A 118 16.63 -6.35 12.53
CA SER A 118 16.33 -4.92 12.53
C SER A 118 15.08 -4.65 13.37
N GLU A 119 15.06 -3.54 14.10
CA GLU A 119 13.84 -3.08 14.77
C GLU A 119 12.92 -2.44 13.72
N PRO A 120 11.67 -2.91 13.59
CA PRO A 120 10.71 -2.29 12.68
C PRO A 120 10.36 -0.89 13.18
N THR A 121 10.06 0.02 12.27
CA THR A 121 9.41 1.28 12.66
C THR A 121 8.01 0.98 13.19
N GLU A 122 7.46 1.87 14.02
CA GLU A 122 6.12 1.72 14.59
C GLU A 122 5.06 1.46 13.49
N HIS A 123 5.16 2.19 12.39
CA HIS A 123 4.30 2.01 11.23
C HIS A 123 4.39 0.59 10.63
N LEU A 124 5.61 0.06 10.43
CA LEU A 124 5.81 -1.29 9.89
C LEU A 124 5.36 -2.36 10.89
N ALA A 125 5.58 -2.12 12.19
CA ALA A 125 5.12 -3.01 13.25
C ALA A 125 3.59 -3.10 13.29
N SER A 126 2.87 -1.96 13.24
CA SER A 126 1.40 -1.94 13.18
C SER A 126 0.87 -2.70 11.97
N ARG A 127 1.47 -2.52 10.79
CA ARG A 127 1.05 -3.24 9.57
C ARG A 127 1.31 -4.75 9.65
N ASP A 128 2.42 -5.16 10.26
CA ASP A 128 2.68 -6.59 10.45
C ASP A 128 1.73 -7.17 11.51
N GLU A 129 1.38 -6.43 12.56
CA GLU A 129 0.38 -6.83 13.55
C GLU A 129 -1.00 -7.05 12.91
N VAL A 130 -1.48 -6.13 12.07
CA VAL A 130 -2.72 -6.31 11.29
C VAL A 130 -2.64 -7.57 10.43
N ALA A 131 -1.52 -7.80 9.74
CA ALA A 131 -1.31 -9.02 8.96
C ALA A 131 -1.43 -10.29 9.82
N GLN A 132 -0.82 -10.30 11.02
CA GLN A 132 -0.89 -11.44 11.94
C GLN A 132 -2.32 -11.68 12.45
N ILE A 133 -3.08 -10.63 12.77
CA ILE A 133 -4.49 -10.73 13.19
C ILE A 133 -5.32 -11.40 12.09
N LEU A 134 -5.19 -10.94 10.85
CA LEU A 134 -5.97 -11.48 9.73
C LEU A 134 -5.57 -12.93 9.41
N LEU A 135 -4.27 -13.25 9.43
CA LEU A 135 -3.78 -14.62 9.20
C LEU A 135 -4.15 -15.61 10.32
N ALA A 136 -4.32 -15.12 11.54
CA ALA A 136 -4.74 -15.95 12.68
C ALA A 136 -6.27 -16.10 12.77
N GLY A 137 -7.03 -15.34 11.98
CA GLY A 137 -8.50 -15.39 11.94
C GLY A 137 -9.03 -16.69 11.35
N ALA A 138 -10.34 -16.91 11.48
CA ALA A 138 -11.02 -18.10 10.95
C ALA A 138 -11.16 -18.06 9.41
N VAL A 139 -11.18 -16.86 8.81
CA VAL A 139 -11.24 -16.68 7.37
C VAL A 139 -9.83 -16.69 6.79
N PRO A 140 -9.52 -17.56 5.80
CA PRO A 140 -8.22 -17.56 5.14
C PRO A 140 -7.84 -16.18 4.61
N ALA A 141 -6.61 -15.74 4.90
CA ALA A 141 -6.13 -14.43 4.48
C ALA A 141 -4.90 -14.51 3.58
N VAL A 142 -4.88 -13.71 2.52
CA VAL A 142 -3.70 -13.49 1.68
C VAL A 142 -3.18 -12.08 1.96
N VAL A 143 -1.96 -12.01 2.49
CA VAL A 143 -1.29 -10.76 2.80
C VAL A 143 -0.26 -10.44 1.72
N LEU A 144 -0.48 -9.39 0.93
CA LEU A 144 0.51 -8.88 0.00
C LEU A 144 1.36 -7.83 0.72
N ARG A 145 2.66 -8.07 0.83
CA ARG A 145 3.62 -7.16 1.45
C ARG A 145 4.35 -6.40 0.37
N ALA A 146 3.97 -5.16 0.16
CA ALA A 146 4.61 -4.31 -0.83
C ALA A 146 5.48 -3.22 -0.18
N GLY A 147 6.55 -2.87 -0.86
CA GLY A 147 7.33 -1.68 -0.57
C GLY A 147 6.66 -0.42 -1.15
N MET A 148 7.46 0.48 -1.69
CA MET A 148 6.97 1.68 -2.36
C MET A 148 6.18 1.33 -3.62
N VAL A 149 4.96 1.85 -3.75
CA VAL A 149 4.17 1.74 -4.97
C VAL A 149 4.40 2.97 -5.83
N ILE A 150 4.87 2.76 -7.06
CA ILE A 150 5.09 3.84 -8.04
C ILE A 150 3.79 4.08 -8.80
N GLY A 151 3.25 5.29 -8.64
CA GLY A 151 2.05 5.75 -9.34
C GLY A 151 1.67 7.14 -8.87
N ARG A 152 1.14 7.96 -9.75
CA ARG A 152 0.71 9.33 -9.45
C ARG A 152 -0.42 9.33 -8.42
N GLY A 153 -0.28 10.12 -7.34
CA GLY A 153 -1.22 10.18 -6.22
C GLY A 153 -0.91 9.18 -5.10
N SER A 154 0.16 8.37 -5.22
CA SER A 154 0.66 7.64 -4.08
C SER A 154 1.49 8.59 -3.20
N ALA A 155 1.29 8.53 -1.87
CA ALA A 155 2.01 9.42 -0.95
C ALA A 155 3.53 9.31 -1.07
N SER A 156 4.06 8.10 -1.32
CA SER A 156 5.49 7.89 -1.51
C SER A 156 6.01 8.49 -2.82
N PHE A 157 5.21 8.41 -3.89
CA PHE A 157 5.55 9.02 -5.18
C PHE A 157 5.50 10.55 -5.10
N ASP A 158 4.47 11.11 -4.48
CA ASP A 158 4.31 12.55 -4.30
C ASP A 158 5.45 13.13 -3.46
N LEU A 159 5.88 12.41 -2.40
CA LEU A 159 7.03 12.78 -1.59
C LEU A 159 8.33 12.80 -2.43
N MET A 160 8.53 11.79 -3.27
CA MET A 160 9.66 11.71 -4.18
C MET A 160 9.64 12.85 -5.22
N GLU A 161 8.46 13.17 -5.77
CA GLU A 161 8.28 14.27 -6.71
C GLU A 161 8.66 15.63 -6.06
N VAL A 162 8.18 15.87 -4.83
CA VAL A 162 8.54 17.08 -4.07
C VAL A 162 10.04 17.15 -3.84
N ALA A 163 10.67 16.05 -3.40
CA ALA A 163 12.11 15.99 -3.16
C ALA A 163 12.92 16.30 -4.42
N THR A 164 12.57 15.74 -5.57
CA THR A 164 13.27 15.95 -6.83
C THR A 164 12.99 17.33 -7.46
N ARG A 165 11.84 17.91 -7.16
CA ARG A 165 11.41 19.20 -7.72
C ARG A 165 12.00 20.39 -6.99
N LEU A 166 12.10 20.31 -5.66
CA LEU A 166 12.53 21.42 -4.81
C LEU A 166 14.04 21.46 -4.56
N LEU A 167 14.72 20.32 -4.65
CA LEU A 167 16.11 20.22 -4.26
C LEU A 167 17.02 20.14 -5.50
N PRO A 168 17.77 21.23 -5.82
CA PRO A 168 18.81 21.19 -6.87
C PRO A 168 19.96 20.25 -6.50
N VAL A 169 20.10 19.93 -5.22
CA VAL A 169 21.05 18.97 -4.64
C VAL A 169 20.28 18.13 -3.62
N VAL A 170 20.35 16.82 -3.74
CA VAL A 170 19.82 15.92 -2.71
C VAL A 170 20.75 15.97 -1.50
N VAL A 171 20.31 16.71 -0.48
CA VAL A 171 21.00 16.75 0.81
C VAL A 171 20.25 15.85 1.78
N GLY A 172 20.89 14.80 2.26
CA GLY A 172 20.18 13.86 3.12
C GLY A 172 21.09 12.96 3.95
N PRO A 173 20.50 12.16 4.82
CA PRO A 173 21.22 11.19 5.64
C PRO A 173 21.81 10.05 4.81
N THR A 174 22.83 9.40 5.35
CA THR A 174 23.49 8.24 4.68
C THR A 174 22.56 7.06 4.47
N TRP A 175 21.47 6.95 5.24
CA TRP A 175 20.48 5.87 5.06
C TRP A 175 19.68 5.98 3.75
N LEU A 176 19.74 7.08 3.00
CA LEU A 176 19.25 7.13 1.60
C LEU A 176 19.97 6.15 0.66
N ARG A 177 21.04 5.49 1.12
CA ARG A 177 21.70 4.38 0.45
C ARG A 177 21.08 3.02 0.74
N ARG A 178 20.10 2.94 1.66
CA ARG A 178 19.38 1.71 1.94
C ARG A 178 18.61 1.26 0.69
N HIS A 179 18.50 -0.04 0.53
CA HIS A 179 17.87 -0.62 -0.64
C HIS A 179 16.38 -0.76 -0.46
N MET A 180 15.68 -0.58 -1.54
CA MET A 180 14.26 -0.82 -1.66
C MET A 180 13.95 -1.54 -2.97
N GLN A 181 12.79 -2.15 -3.02
CA GLN A 181 12.27 -2.82 -4.22
C GLN A 181 10.89 -2.26 -4.52
N PRO A 182 10.80 -1.16 -5.30
CA PRO A 182 9.53 -0.56 -5.66
C PRO A 182 8.72 -1.49 -6.56
N VAL A 183 7.40 -1.31 -6.55
CA VAL A 183 6.48 -2.01 -7.45
C VAL A 183 5.65 -1.00 -8.24
N ALA A 184 5.43 -1.24 -9.53
CA ALA A 184 4.52 -0.46 -10.33
C ALA A 184 3.06 -0.69 -9.86
N LEU A 185 2.22 0.35 -9.90
CA LEU A 185 0.82 0.23 -9.53
C LEU A 185 0.10 -0.87 -10.32
N ASP A 186 0.29 -0.92 -11.64
CA ASP A 186 -0.37 -1.91 -12.50
C ASP A 186 -0.01 -3.34 -12.12
N ASP A 187 1.26 -3.59 -11.75
CA ASP A 187 1.73 -4.90 -11.31
C ASP A 187 1.12 -5.27 -9.95
N LEU A 188 1.06 -4.32 -9.01
CA LEU A 188 0.40 -4.54 -7.72
C LEU A 188 -1.10 -4.85 -7.90
N LEU A 189 -1.78 -4.12 -8.80
CA LEU A 189 -3.19 -4.37 -9.12
C LEU A 189 -3.39 -5.74 -9.77
N HIS A 190 -2.46 -6.18 -10.64
CA HIS A 190 -2.48 -7.54 -11.19
C HIS A 190 -2.50 -8.58 -10.07
N TYR A 191 -1.58 -8.47 -9.09
CA TYR A 191 -1.51 -9.40 -7.98
C TYR A 191 -2.73 -9.33 -7.06
N LEU A 192 -3.22 -8.13 -6.73
CA LEU A 192 -4.42 -7.96 -5.91
C LEU A 192 -5.66 -8.59 -6.55
N VAL A 193 -5.80 -8.48 -7.88
CA VAL A 193 -6.88 -9.14 -8.63
C VAL A 193 -6.67 -10.65 -8.66
N ALA A 194 -5.47 -11.12 -8.98
CA ALA A 194 -5.19 -12.54 -9.13
C ALA A 194 -5.42 -13.32 -7.84
N VAL A 195 -5.06 -12.77 -6.67
CA VAL A 195 -5.30 -13.43 -5.39
C VAL A 195 -6.76 -13.49 -4.98
N THR A 196 -7.64 -12.70 -5.62
CA THR A 196 -9.10 -12.78 -5.41
C THR A 196 -9.65 -14.13 -5.83
N ASP A 197 -9.05 -14.78 -6.82
CA ASP A 197 -9.52 -16.02 -7.43
C ASP A 197 -8.73 -17.26 -6.98
N LEU A 198 -7.82 -17.13 -6.01
CA LEU A 198 -7.08 -18.29 -5.48
C LEU A 198 -7.97 -19.29 -4.75
N ASP A 199 -7.49 -20.51 -4.58
CA ASP A 199 -8.13 -21.55 -3.79
C ASP A 199 -8.18 -21.20 -2.29
N ASP A 200 -9.15 -21.73 -1.57
CA ASP A 200 -9.49 -21.32 -0.20
C ASP A 200 -8.47 -21.71 0.86
N ASP A 201 -7.58 -22.64 0.55
CA ASP A 201 -6.56 -23.16 1.48
C ASP A 201 -5.33 -22.24 1.62
N VAL A 202 -5.20 -21.21 0.77
CA VAL A 202 -4.07 -20.27 0.83
C VAL A 202 -4.29 -19.27 1.97
N ASN A 203 -3.52 -19.43 3.05
CA ASN A 203 -3.52 -18.55 4.23
C ASN A 203 -2.09 -18.18 4.60
N ARG A 204 -1.50 -17.18 3.91
CA ARG A 204 -0.13 -16.70 4.14
C ARG A 204 0.14 -15.33 3.57
N GLY A 205 1.30 -14.79 3.93
CA GLY A 205 1.82 -13.56 3.35
C GLY A 205 2.81 -13.83 2.22
N PHE A 206 2.82 -12.93 1.24
CA PHE A 206 3.70 -12.92 0.08
C PHE A 206 4.34 -11.55 -0.08
N ASP A 207 5.62 -11.51 -0.44
CA ASP A 207 6.31 -10.28 -0.77
C ASP A 207 6.00 -9.87 -2.23
N VAL A 208 5.80 -8.57 -2.45
CA VAL A 208 5.46 -8.00 -3.77
C VAL A 208 6.40 -6.86 -4.07
N GLY A 209 7.22 -7.01 -5.10
CA GLY A 209 8.15 -6.00 -5.58
C GLY A 209 8.33 -6.08 -7.10
N GLY A 210 8.79 -5.00 -7.69
CA GLY A 210 9.19 -4.98 -9.09
C GLY A 210 10.50 -5.74 -9.33
N PRO A 211 11.02 -5.72 -10.57
CA PRO A 211 12.26 -6.42 -10.93
C PRO A 211 13.52 -5.73 -10.38
N ASP A 212 13.44 -4.44 -10.06
CA ASP A 212 14.59 -3.61 -9.73
C ASP A 212 14.75 -3.45 -8.21
N VAL A 213 15.96 -3.69 -7.73
CA VAL A 213 16.40 -3.35 -6.36
C VAL A 213 17.37 -2.20 -6.47
N MET A 214 17.08 -1.10 -5.77
CA MET A 214 17.87 0.12 -5.83
C MET A 214 17.87 0.87 -4.51
N SER A 215 18.82 1.79 -4.32
CA SER A 215 18.77 2.72 -3.20
C SER A 215 17.72 3.82 -3.45
N TYR A 216 17.25 4.45 -2.36
CA TYR A 216 16.35 5.60 -2.50
C TYR A 216 17.01 6.74 -3.28
N ARG A 217 18.33 6.92 -3.14
CA ARG A 217 19.09 7.86 -3.93
C ARG A 217 18.98 7.58 -5.44
N GLU A 218 19.20 6.33 -5.85
CA GLU A 218 19.10 5.93 -7.27
C GLU A 218 17.69 6.12 -7.80
N LEU A 219 16.68 5.87 -6.96
CA LEU A 219 15.28 6.13 -7.32
C LEU A 219 15.01 7.62 -7.56
N LEU A 220 15.55 8.53 -6.71
CA LEU A 220 15.44 9.97 -6.93
C LEU A 220 16.14 10.41 -8.23
N GLU A 221 17.30 9.83 -8.53
CA GLU A 221 18.01 10.09 -9.78
C GLU A 221 17.23 9.60 -11.01
N ALA A 222 16.62 8.40 -10.92
CA ALA A 222 15.76 7.85 -11.96
C ALA A 222 14.50 8.69 -12.18
N HIS A 223 13.85 9.15 -11.10
CA HIS A 223 12.69 10.03 -11.19
C HIS A 223 13.04 11.39 -11.82
N ALA A 224 14.17 11.99 -11.43
CA ALA A 224 14.62 13.25 -12.04
C ALA A 224 14.84 13.07 -13.55
N HIS A 225 15.44 11.95 -13.96
CA HIS A 225 15.66 11.63 -15.38
C HIS A 225 14.32 11.43 -16.13
N ALA A 226 13.42 10.62 -15.57
CA ALA A 226 12.08 10.38 -16.16
C ALA A 226 11.23 11.65 -16.28
N SER A 227 11.48 12.64 -15.39
CA SER A 227 10.83 13.95 -15.41
C SER A 227 11.53 14.98 -16.31
N GLY A 228 12.54 14.57 -17.11
CA GLY A 228 13.31 15.46 -18.00
C GLY A 228 14.25 16.43 -17.26
N ARG A 229 14.54 16.18 -15.99
CA ARG A 229 15.42 17.01 -15.15
C ARG A 229 16.84 16.47 -15.10
N ARG A 230 17.79 17.35 -14.78
CA ARG A 230 19.17 16.92 -14.50
C ARG A 230 19.19 16.11 -13.21
N ARG A 231 20.01 15.06 -13.18
CA ARG A 231 20.26 14.27 -11.96
C ARG A 231 20.84 15.21 -10.88
N PRO A 232 20.16 15.38 -9.75
CA PRO A 232 20.68 16.22 -8.68
C PRO A 232 21.92 15.56 -8.07
N PRO A 233 23.03 16.29 -7.86
CA PRO A 233 24.15 15.76 -7.08
C PRO A 233 23.66 15.46 -5.66
N ALA A 234 24.12 14.35 -5.08
CA ALA A 234 23.73 13.96 -3.73
C ALA A 234 24.87 14.20 -2.75
N LEU A 235 24.62 15.03 -1.74
CA LEU A 235 25.47 15.23 -0.58
C LEU A 235 24.87 14.46 0.61
N LEU A 236 25.47 13.32 0.95
CA LEU A 236 24.99 12.49 2.05
C LEU A 236 25.86 12.69 3.29
N PHE A 237 25.24 13.04 4.41
CA PHE A 237 25.92 13.27 5.68
C PHE A 237 25.64 12.10 6.64
N PRO A 238 26.64 11.69 7.45
CA PRO A 238 26.43 10.73 8.52
C PRO A 238 25.67 11.43 9.66
N VAL A 239 24.47 11.88 9.44
CA VAL A 239 23.68 12.62 10.43
C VAL A 239 22.30 12.07 10.48
N LEU A 240 21.97 11.99 11.68
CA LEU A 240 20.99 12.65 12.54
C LEU A 240 19.69 11.85 12.59
N LEU A 241 19.24 11.80 13.77
CA LEU A 241 17.94 11.31 14.19
C LEU A 241 16.93 11.30 13.04
N PRO A 242 16.49 10.13 12.56
CA PRO A 242 15.50 10.02 11.49
C PRO A 242 14.27 10.91 11.75
N HIS A 243 13.90 11.10 13.00
CA HIS A 243 12.79 11.92 13.45
C HIS A 243 12.90 13.42 13.05
N THR A 244 14.06 14.04 13.15
CA THR A 244 14.19 15.46 12.81
C THR A 244 14.15 15.71 11.32
N PHE A 245 14.71 14.79 10.54
CA PHE A 245 14.65 14.89 9.08
C PHE A 245 13.23 14.59 8.57
N SER A 246 12.57 13.60 9.11
CA SER A 246 11.19 13.23 8.75
C SER A 246 10.21 14.35 9.08
N LEU A 247 10.40 15.08 10.18
CA LEU A 247 9.56 16.21 10.55
C LEU A 247 9.67 17.34 9.52
N VAL A 248 10.90 17.68 9.09
CA VAL A 248 11.11 18.76 8.09
C VAL A 248 10.56 18.36 6.72
N VAL A 249 10.82 17.13 6.26
CA VAL A 249 10.32 16.66 4.96
C VAL A 249 8.81 16.45 5.01
N GLY A 250 8.29 15.94 6.14
CA GLY A 250 6.87 15.71 6.34
C GLY A 250 6.01 16.98 6.26
N THR A 251 6.57 18.13 6.65
CA THR A 251 5.87 19.43 6.54
C THR A 251 5.89 20.02 5.13
N LEU A 252 6.83 19.60 4.28
CA LEU A 252 6.99 20.13 2.91
C LEU A 252 6.18 19.35 1.87
N ALA A 253 5.82 18.10 2.16
CA ALA A 253 5.08 17.25 1.25
C ALA A 253 3.56 17.38 1.46
N PRO A 254 2.74 17.27 0.39
CA PRO A 254 1.29 17.25 0.51
C PRO A 254 0.83 16.02 1.31
N GLY A 255 -0.28 16.15 2.05
CA GLY A 255 -0.86 15.08 2.84
C GLY A 255 -0.62 15.19 4.34
N SER A 256 -0.83 14.10 5.08
CA SER A 256 -0.63 14.06 6.54
C SER A 256 0.85 14.08 6.87
N SER A 257 1.27 15.00 7.76
CA SER A 257 2.65 15.09 8.24
C SER A 257 3.11 13.84 8.99
N SER A 258 2.20 13.17 9.71
CA SER A 258 2.46 11.91 10.41
C SER A 258 2.74 10.76 9.44
N LEU A 259 1.96 10.65 8.36
CA LEU A 259 2.21 9.66 7.30
C LEU A 259 3.57 9.89 6.63
N ASN A 260 3.83 11.13 6.22
CA ASN A 260 5.08 11.47 5.56
C ASN A 260 6.29 11.17 6.47
N ALA A 261 6.17 11.47 7.77
CA ALA A 261 7.20 11.16 8.76
C ALA A 261 7.41 9.63 8.90
N ALA A 262 6.34 8.85 8.96
CA ALA A 262 6.42 7.39 9.04
C ALA A 262 7.05 6.77 7.79
N LEU A 263 6.70 7.26 6.59
CA LEU A 263 7.29 6.84 5.33
C LEU A 263 8.79 7.16 5.28
N VAL A 264 9.19 8.39 5.64
CA VAL A 264 10.61 8.79 5.66
C VAL A 264 11.39 7.95 6.69
N HIS A 265 10.81 7.66 7.85
CA HIS A 265 11.46 6.80 8.84
C HIS A 265 11.68 5.38 8.31
N SER A 266 10.72 4.84 7.57
CA SER A 266 10.85 3.51 6.95
C SER A 266 11.99 3.41 5.92
N LEU A 267 12.42 4.54 5.32
CA LEU A 267 13.58 4.58 4.41
C LEU A 267 14.92 4.30 5.12
N SER A 268 14.96 4.29 6.45
CA SER A 268 16.16 3.92 7.22
C SER A 268 16.46 2.42 7.23
N LEU A 269 15.54 1.60 6.71
CA LEU A 269 15.65 0.15 6.65
C LEU A 269 15.74 -0.33 5.19
N ASP A 270 16.39 -1.46 4.97
CA ASP A 270 16.35 -2.13 3.68
C ASP A 270 14.98 -2.80 3.51
N MET A 271 14.27 -2.44 2.43
CA MET A 271 12.92 -2.91 2.14
C MET A 271 12.91 -3.64 0.79
N VAL A 272 13.40 -4.88 0.83
CA VAL A 272 13.58 -5.74 -0.35
C VAL A 272 12.82 -7.05 -0.13
N CYS A 273 12.21 -7.58 -1.16
CA CYS A 273 11.52 -8.88 -1.12
C CYS A 273 12.50 -9.99 -0.76
N THR A 274 12.06 -10.87 0.11
CA THR A 274 12.84 -12.05 0.55
C THR A 274 12.43 -13.32 -0.19
N GLU A 275 11.31 -13.28 -0.92
CA GLU A 275 10.78 -14.38 -1.72
C GLU A 275 9.99 -13.84 -2.92
N ARG A 276 9.62 -14.71 -3.86
CA ARG A 276 8.80 -14.41 -5.05
C ARG A 276 7.74 -15.50 -5.30
N ASP A 277 7.26 -16.11 -4.24
CA ASP A 277 6.33 -17.24 -4.32
C ASP A 277 5.00 -16.84 -4.96
N LEU A 278 4.57 -15.58 -4.78
CA LEU A 278 3.34 -15.09 -5.37
C LEU A 278 3.38 -15.14 -6.91
N GLU A 279 4.48 -14.70 -7.50
CA GLU A 279 4.67 -14.74 -8.96
C GLU A 279 4.62 -16.16 -9.50
N THR A 280 5.14 -17.12 -8.74
CA THR A 280 5.06 -18.54 -9.07
C THR A 280 3.62 -19.07 -8.97
N LEU A 281 2.85 -18.59 -8.00
CA LEU A 281 1.49 -19.07 -7.70
C LEU A 281 0.44 -18.52 -8.68
N VAL A 282 0.49 -17.23 -9.00
CA VAL A 282 -0.54 -16.55 -9.82
C VAL A 282 -0.05 -16.11 -11.21
N GLY A 283 1.23 -16.30 -11.49
CA GLY A 283 1.89 -15.83 -12.70
C GLY A 283 2.30 -14.35 -12.64
N PRO A 284 3.29 -13.96 -13.46
CA PRO A 284 3.70 -12.56 -13.57
C PRO A 284 2.66 -11.71 -14.29
N PRO A 285 2.72 -10.36 -14.15
CA PRO A 285 1.95 -9.45 -14.98
C PRO A 285 2.17 -9.70 -16.48
N VAL A 286 1.18 -9.36 -17.29
CA VAL A 286 1.26 -9.54 -18.75
C VAL A 286 2.42 -8.71 -19.31
N GLY A 287 3.36 -9.35 -19.98
CA GLY A 287 4.60 -8.73 -20.47
C GLY A 287 5.76 -8.74 -19.47
N GLY A 288 5.57 -9.34 -18.29
CA GLY A 288 6.52 -9.39 -17.20
C GLY A 288 6.42 -8.19 -16.25
N PRO A 289 7.09 -8.26 -15.08
CA PRO A 289 7.10 -7.17 -14.12
C PRO A 289 7.68 -5.88 -14.69
N THR A 290 7.03 -4.75 -14.37
CA THR A 290 7.38 -3.42 -14.88
C THR A 290 8.62 -2.87 -14.15
N GLY A 291 9.67 -2.53 -14.90
CA GLY A 291 10.86 -1.87 -14.35
C GLY A 291 10.58 -0.45 -13.88
N VAL A 292 11.41 0.03 -12.94
CA VAL A 292 11.24 1.34 -12.30
C VAL A 292 11.22 2.49 -13.30
N GLU A 293 12.09 2.49 -14.32
CA GLU A 293 12.11 3.58 -15.32
C GLU A 293 10.80 3.66 -16.10
N GLU A 294 10.21 2.52 -16.47
CA GLU A 294 8.93 2.47 -17.15
C GLU A 294 7.78 2.90 -16.23
N ALA A 295 7.77 2.40 -14.98
CA ALA A 295 6.78 2.78 -13.99
C ALA A 295 6.79 4.30 -13.74
N LEU A 296 7.98 4.90 -13.60
CA LEU A 296 8.14 6.34 -13.43
C LEU A 296 7.69 7.14 -14.66
N ARG A 297 7.96 6.62 -15.86
CA ARG A 297 7.52 7.27 -17.11
C ARG A 297 6.00 7.29 -17.21
N ARG A 298 5.34 6.17 -16.92
CA ARG A 298 3.86 6.07 -16.87
C ARG A 298 3.25 6.99 -15.81
N ALA A 299 3.86 7.06 -14.63
CA ALA A 299 3.38 7.93 -13.56
C ALA A 299 3.55 9.43 -13.87
N ASN A 300 4.49 9.81 -14.73
CA ASN A 300 4.74 11.21 -15.14
C ASN A 300 3.94 11.63 -16.40
N ALA A 301 3.37 10.68 -17.14
CA ALA A 301 2.52 10.96 -18.30
C ALA A 301 1.13 11.47 -17.89
#